data_043b30c9866152733d91393b612c33cb
#
_entry.id   043b30c9866152733d91393b612c33cb
#
_cell.length_a   1.000
_cell.length_b   1.000
_cell.length_c   1.000
_cell.angle_alpha   90.00
_cell.angle_beta   90.00
_cell.angle_gamma   90.00
#
_symmetry.space_group_name_H-M   'P 1'
#
loop_
_entity.id
_entity.type
_entity.pdbx_description
1 polymer ?
#
loop_
_entity_poly.entity_id
_entity_poly.type
_entity_poly.pdbx_seq_one_letter_code
_entity_poly.pdbx_strand_id
1 'polypeptide(L)'
;MHPTENADLTAWVEDVRTRISDQISDLSDEQLMGPELDIGNPIRWEIGHVAWFFEKWVIRETAGRPALLENSDDLYDSIAIAHDTRWGLPLPNRQETLDYINRVLDATLDVADDLLAPEVAYHTAY
;
A
#
# COMPACT_ATOMS: atom_id res chain seq x y z
N MET A 1 4.34 23.86 -5.93
CA MET A 1 4.04 22.59 -6.58
C MET A 1 3.42 22.83 -7.93
N HIS A 2 3.86 22.15 -8.93
CA HIS A 2 3.32 22.39 -10.25
C HIS A 2 2.79 21.09 -10.89
N PRO A 3 1.97 21.21 -11.95
CA PRO A 3 1.27 20.06 -12.53
C PRO A 3 2.17 18.91 -12.98
N THR A 4 3.40 19.20 -13.39
CA THR A 4 4.33 18.17 -13.83
C THR A 4 4.65 17.19 -12.71
N GLU A 5 4.84 17.68 -11.50
CA GLU A 5 5.13 16.82 -10.35
C GLU A 5 3.96 15.92 -10.03
N ASN A 6 2.74 16.44 -10.11
CA ASN A 6 1.55 15.65 -9.85
C ASN A 6 1.35 14.59 -10.94
N ALA A 7 1.59 14.95 -12.20
CA ALA A 7 1.50 14.00 -13.29
C ALA A 7 2.55 12.89 -13.17
N ASP A 8 3.77 13.24 -12.72
CA ASP A 8 4.82 12.25 -12.51
C ASP A 8 4.46 11.28 -11.39
N LEU A 9 3.87 11.77 -10.31
CA LEU A 9 3.43 10.90 -9.22
C LEU A 9 2.33 9.96 -9.69
N THR A 10 1.37 10.45 -10.45
CA THR A 10 0.30 9.63 -10.99
C THR A 10 0.87 8.52 -11.88
N ALA A 11 1.81 8.86 -12.75
CA ALA A 11 2.44 7.88 -13.63
C ALA A 11 3.21 6.83 -12.82
N TRP A 12 3.90 7.24 -11.78
CA TRP A 12 4.64 6.33 -10.91
C TRP A 12 3.69 5.35 -10.20
N VAL A 13 2.59 5.86 -9.64
CA VAL A 13 1.63 5.02 -8.95
C VAL A 13 1.01 4.00 -9.91
N GLU A 14 0.64 4.43 -11.12
CA GLU A 14 0.07 3.51 -12.11
C GLU A 14 1.09 2.47 -12.58
N ASP A 15 2.37 2.84 -12.66
CA ASP A 15 3.42 1.89 -12.98
C ASP A 15 3.56 0.83 -11.88
N VAL A 16 3.54 1.24 -10.61
CA VAL A 16 3.58 0.30 -9.48
C VAL A 16 2.39 -0.64 -9.53
N ARG A 17 1.19 -0.11 -9.77
CA ARG A 17 -0.03 -0.90 -9.86
C ARG A 17 0.07 -1.95 -10.96
N THR A 18 0.54 -1.56 -12.13
CA THR A 18 0.69 -2.45 -13.27
C THR A 18 1.73 -3.54 -12.99
N ARG A 19 2.87 -3.17 -12.41
CA ARG A 19 3.93 -4.14 -12.10
C ARG A 19 3.46 -5.19 -11.10
N ILE A 20 2.76 -4.79 -10.06
CA ILE A 20 2.23 -5.72 -9.07
C ILE A 20 1.24 -6.67 -9.75
N SER A 21 0.32 -6.13 -10.53
CA SER A 21 -0.68 -6.94 -11.21
C SER A 21 -0.03 -7.95 -12.15
N ASP A 22 0.95 -7.51 -12.95
CA ASP A 22 1.62 -8.38 -13.90
C ASP A 22 2.42 -9.49 -13.21
N GLN A 23 3.12 -9.16 -12.13
CA GLN A 23 3.97 -10.13 -11.44
C GLN A 23 3.18 -11.24 -10.78
N ILE A 24 1.95 -10.97 -10.35
CA ILE A 24 1.19 -11.98 -9.64
C ILE A 24 -0.02 -12.50 -10.40
N SER A 25 -0.20 -12.07 -11.65
CA SER A 25 -1.37 -12.47 -12.45
C SER A 25 -1.54 -13.98 -12.58
N ASP A 26 -0.44 -14.70 -12.64
CA ASP A 26 -0.46 -16.16 -12.81
C ASP A 26 -0.37 -16.93 -11.50
N LEU A 27 -0.32 -16.23 -10.36
CA LEU A 27 -0.12 -16.87 -9.06
C LEU A 27 -1.45 -17.06 -8.32
N SER A 28 -1.65 -18.26 -7.77
CA SER A 28 -2.80 -18.57 -6.92
C SER A 28 -2.56 -18.07 -5.51
N ASP A 29 -3.61 -18.14 -4.68
CA ASP A 29 -3.47 -17.83 -3.25
C ASP A 29 -2.38 -18.67 -2.59
N GLU A 30 -2.33 -19.96 -2.89
CA GLU A 30 -1.30 -20.84 -2.34
C GLU A 30 0.09 -20.43 -2.78
N GLN A 31 0.26 -20.11 -4.06
CA GLN A 31 1.56 -19.72 -4.59
C GLN A 31 2.03 -18.40 -4.00
N LEU A 32 1.10 -17.49 -3.69
CA LEU A 32 1.44 -16.22 -3.06
C LEU A 32 1.89 -16.39 -1.61
N MET A 33 1.51 -17.48 -0.96
CA MET A 33 2.03 -17.78 0.38
C MET A 33 3.39 -18.45 0.31
N GLY A 34 3.57 -19.38 -0.63
CA GLY A 34 4.81 -20.12 -0.78
C GLY A 34 5.15 -20.95 0.45
N PRO A 35 6.30 -21.62 0.45
CA PRO A 35 6.77 -22.34 1.63
C PRO A 35 7.31 -21.38 2.67
N GLU A 36 7.23 -21.77 3.94
CA GLU A 36 7.82 -20.99 5.01
C GLU A 36 9.35 -21.07 4.91
N LEU A 37 10.00 -19.90 4.95
CA LEU A 37 11.44 -19.78 4.81
C LEU A 37 12.01 -19.01 5.99
N ASP A 38 13.29 -19.24 6.30
CA ASP A 38 13.96 -18.53 7.38
C ASP A 38 14.13 -17.05 7.07
N ILE A 39 14.22 -16.70 5.81
CA ILE A 39 14.33 -15.32 5.35
C ILE A 39 13.25 -15.06 4.29
N GLY A 40 12.89 -13.80 4.12
CA GLY A 40 11.81 -13.44 3.22
C GLY A 40 10.46 -13.49 3.91
N ASN A 41 9.42 -13.27 3.17
CA ASN A 41 8.04 -13.24 3.65
C ASN A 41 7.13 -13.81 2.56
N PRO A 42 5.89 -14.22 2.93
CA PRO A 42 4.94 -14.57 1.88
C PRO A 42 4.73 -13.38 0.95
N ILE A 43 4.67 -13.62 -0.35
CA ILE A 43 4.47 -12.53 -1.32
C ILE A 43 3.17 -11.79 -1.01
N ARG A 44 2.14 -12.52 -0.64
CA ARG A 44 0.84 -11.91 -0.27
C ARG A 44 0.98 -10.98 0.93
N TRP A 45 1.78 -11.35 1.92
CA TRP A 45 2.06 -10.48 3.06
C TRP A 45 2.84 -9.23 2.61
N GLU A 46 3.84 -9.41 1.73
CA GLU A 46 4.65 -8.29 1.25
C GLU A 46 3.81 -7.24 0.52
N ILE A 47 2.87 -7.68 -0.33
CA ILE A 47 1.99 -6.75 -1.03
C ILE A 47 1.13 -5.98 -0.03
N GLY A 48 0.56 -6.67 0.93
CA GLY A 48 -0.24 -6.03 1.96
C GLY A 48 0.59 -5.10 2.83
N HIS A 49 1.84 -5.48 3.11
CA HIS A 49 2.74 -4.66 3.91
C HIS A 49 3.08 -3.35 3.19
N VAL A 50 3.32 -3.39 1.89
CA VAL A 50 3.56 -2.16 1.11
C VAL A 50 2.32 -1.27 1.17
N ALA A 51 1.14 -1.84 0.96
CA ALA A 51 -0.10 -1.09 1.07
C ALA A 51 -0.28 -0.48 2.45
N TRP A 52 -0.02 -1.28 3.50
CA TRP A 52 -0.12 -0.83 4.88
C TRP A 52 0.84 0.31 5.18
N PHE A 53 2.05 0.28 4.65
CA PHE A 53 3.03 1.34 4.86
C PHE A 53 2.49 2.68 4.35
N PHE A 54 1.94 2.69 3.13
CA PHE A 54 1.33 3.90 2.58
C PHE A 54 0.08 4.30 3.35
N GLU A 55 -0.75 3.34 3.74
CA GLU A 55 -1.94 3.64 4.53
C GLU A 55 -1.57 4.30 5.85
N LYS A 56 -0.62 3.72 6.57
CA LYS A 56 -0.24 4.23 7.88
C LYS A 56 0.38 5.61 7.79
N TRP A 57 1.37 5.78 6.94
CA TRP A 57 2.16 7.01 6.96
C TRP A 57 1.57 8.12 6.11
N VAL A 58 0.97 7.81 4.97
CA VAL A 58 0.42 8.84 4.08
C VAL A 58 -1.04 9.13 4.44
N ILE A 59 -1.86 8.10 4.53
CA ILE A 59 -3.31 8.28 4.65
C ILE A 59 -3.70 8.60 6.07
N ARG A 60 -3.22 7.85 7.06
CA ARG A 60 -3.60 8.05 8.46
C ARG A 60 -2.78 9.14 9.15
N GLU A 61 -1.44 9.02 9.13
CA GLU A 61 -0.58 9.93 9.89
C GLU A 61 -0.47 11.31 9.24
N THR A 62 -0.25 11.38 7.94
CA THR A 62 -0.08 12.65 7.25
C THR A 62 -1.40 13.31 6.93
N ALA A 63 -2.35 12.59 6.35
CA ALA A 63 -3.61 13.17 5.91
C ALA A 63 -4.72 13.11 6.97
N GLY A 64 -4.52 12.35 8.04
CA GLY A 64 -5.51 12.24 9.11
C GLY A 64 -6.78 11.51 8.70
N ARG A 65 -6.73 10.68 7.68
CA ARG A 65 -7.89 9.92 7.21
C ARG A 65 -8.00 8.57 7.93
N PRO A 66 -9.18 7.97 7.94
CA PRO A 66 -9.35 6.68 8.60
C PRO A 66 -8.66 5.54 7.86
N ALA A 67 -8.45 4.43 8.55
CA ALA A 67 -7.86 3.23 7.97
C ALA A 67 -8.76 2.68 6.86
N LEU A 68 -8.13 2.15 5.82
CA LEU A 68 -8.84 1.50 4.73
C LEU A 68 -9.05 0.01 4.99
N LEU A 69 -8.27 -0.56 5.90
CA LEU A 69 -8.43 -1.94 6.35
C LEU A 69 -8.33 -1.90 7.87
N GLU A 70 -9.41 -2.25 8.55
CA GLU A 70 -9.56 -2.03 9.98
C GLU A 70 -8.47 -2.68 10.83
N ASN A 71 -8.06 -3.88 10.49
CA ASN A 71 -7.06 -4.61 11.27
C ASN A 71 -5.69 -4.62 10.61
N SER A 72 -5.38 -3.62 9.79
CA SER A 72 -4.15 -3.62 9.01
C SER A 72 -2.89 -3.64 9.87
N ASP A 73 -2.89 -2.95 11.00
CA ASP A 73 -1.72 -2.94 11.88
C ASP A 73 -1.44 -4.33 12.45
N ASP A 74 -2.49 -5.08 12.76
CA ASP A 74 -2.35 -6.43 13.31
C ASP A 74 -1.81 -7.42 12.29
N LEU A 75 -1.94 -7.12 11.02
CA LEU A 75 -1.51 -8.01 9.94
C LEU A 75 -0.16 -7.64 9.36
N TYR A 76 0.16 -6.35 9.29
CA TYR A 76 1.26 -5.91 8.43
C TYR A 76 2.35 -5.08 9.09
N ASP A 77 2.22 -4.74 10.37
CA ASP A 77 3.27 -3.97 11.04
C ASP A 77 4.51 -4.84 11.25
N SER A 78 5.53 -4.61 10.43
CA SER A 78 6.73 -5.45 10.43
C SER A 78 7.54 -5.36 11.70
N ILE A 79 7.37 -4.31 12.49
CA ILE A 79 8.07 -4.16 13.78
C ILE A 79 7.38 -5.00 14.85
N ALA A 80 6.05 -5.01 14.83
CA ALA A 80 5.27 -5.69 15.85
C ALA A 80 5.07 -7.18 15.58
N ILE A 81 5.15 -7.61 14.31
CA ILE A 81 4.79 -8.96 13.90
C ILE A 81 6.05 -9.76 13.61
N ALA A 82 6.27 -10.82 14.41
CA ALA A 82 7.44 -11.67 14.23
C ALA A 82 7.43 -12.36 12.87
N HIS A 83 8.61 -12.47 12.26
CA HIS A 83 8.78 -13.02 10.92
C HIS A 83 8.15 -14.42 10.78
N ASP A 84 8.41 -15.29 11.71
CA ASP A 84 7.97 -16.68 11.62
C ASP A 84 6.46 -16.85 11.78
N THR A 85 5.75 -15.82 12.27
CA THR A 85 4.29 -15.90 12.41
C THR A 85 3.56 -15.45 11.15
N ARG A 86 4.25 -14.89 10.17
CA ARG A 86 3.60 -14.25 9.01
C ARG A 86 2.89 -15.24 8.10
N TRP A 87 3.31 -16.49 8.06
CA TRP A 87 2.62 -17.52 7.29
C TRP A 87 1.33 -17.98 7.94
N GLY A 88 1.18 -17.79 9.24
CA GLY A 88 -0.01 -18.19 9.99
C GLY A 88 -1.03 -17.09 10.23
N LEU A 89 -0.79 -15.89 9.74
CA LEU A 89 -1.72 -14.77 9.94
C LEU A 89 -2.99 -14.95 9.10
N PRO A 90 -4.14 -14.45 9.57
CA PRO A 90 -5.37 -14.50 8.80
C PRO A 90 -5.38 -13.42 7.72
N LEU A 91 -4.46 -13.54 6.76
CA LEU A 91 -4.29 -12.54 5.72
C LEU A 91 -5.49 -12.52 4.77
N PRO A 92 -5.84 -11.35 4.23
CA PRO A 92 -6.79 -11.28 3.13
C PRO A 92 -6.34 -12.18 1.98
N ASN A 93 -7.29 -12.70 1.22
CA ASN A 93 -6.94 -13.54 0.08
C ASN A 93 -6.32 -12.71 -1.05
N ARG A 94 -5.96 -13.35 -2.16
CA ARG A 94 -5.32 -12.69 -3.28
C ARG A 94 -6.13 -11.48 -3.77
N GLN A 95 -7.41 -11.69 -4.04
CA GLN A 95 -8.25 -10.62 -4.57
C GLN A 95 -8.40 -9.48 -3.57
N GLU A 96 -8.63 -9.82 -2.30
CA GLU A 96 -8.76 -8.83 -1.24
C GLU A 96 -7.48 -8.03 -1.04
N THR A 97 -6.33 -8.68 -1.16
CA THR A 97 -5.03 -8.02 -1.05
C THR A 97 -4.82 -7.04 -2.21
N LEU A 98 -5.17 -7.45 -3.42
CA LEU A 98 -5.10 -6.57 -4.58
C LEU A 98 -6.07 -5.39 -4.45
N ASP A 99 -7.26 -5.64 -3.97
CA ASP A 99 -8.24 -4.57 -3.74
C ASP A 99 -7.72 -3.57 -2.70
N TYR A 100 -7.09 -4.07 -1.66
CA TYR A 100 -6.52 -3.23 -0.61
C TYR A 100 -5.43 -2.32 -1.16
N ILE A 101 -4.44 -2.89 -1.88
CA ILE A 101 -3.36 -2.04 -2.40
C ILE A 101 -3.89 -1.06 -3.45
N ASN A 102 -4.85 -1.45 -4.27
CA ASN A 102 -5.43 -0.52 -5.24
C ASN A 102 -6.16 0.63 -4.56
N ARG A 103 -6.90 0.36 -3.50
CA ARG A 103 -7.57 1.42 -2.74
C ARG A 103 -6.57 2.35 -2.06
N VAL A 104 -5.49 1.80 -1.53
CA VAL A 104 -4.44 2.60 -0.91
C VAL A 104 -3.74 3.48 -1.94
N LEU A 105 -3.45 2.94 -3.12
CA LEU A 105 -2.83 3.73 -4.18
C LEU A 105 -3.76 4.85 -4.66
N ASP A 106 -5.04 4.57 -4.82
CA ASP A 106 -6.02 5.60 -5.18
C ASP A 106 -6.10 6.69 -4.12
N ALA A 107 -6.14 6.29 -2.84
CA ALA A 107 -6.19 7.26 -1.75
C ALA A 107 -4.90 8.08 -1.66
N THR A 108 -3.76 7.47 -1.96
CA THR A 108 -2.48 8.18 -2.00
C THR A 108 -2.51 9.27 -3.06
N LEU A 109 -3.08 8.98 -4.23
CA LEU A 109 -3.23 10.01 -5.28
C LEU A 109 -4.17 11.12 -4.83
N ASP A 110 -5.26 10.80 -4.15
CA ASP A 110 -6.17 11.81 -3.62
C ASP A 110 -5.49 12.71 -2.61
N VAL A 111 -4.69 12.13 -1.71
CA VAL A 111 -3.93 12.90 -0.73
C VAL A 111 -2.93 13.80 -1.45
N ALA A 112 -2.26 13.29 -2.46
CA ALA A 112 -1.30 14.08 -3.22
C ALA A 112 -1.98 15.25 -3.93
N ASP A 113 -3.16 15.02 -4.52
CA ASP A 113 -3.90 16.09 -5.17
C ASP A 113 -4.27 17.19 -4.18
N ASP A 114 -4.70 16.83 -2.99
CA ASP A 114 -5.03 17.79 -1.95
C ASP A 114 -3.80 18.58 -1.50
N LEU A 115 -2.68 17.91 -1.31
CA LEU A 115 -1.46 18.56 -0.84
C LEU A 115 -0.76 19.38 -1.92
N LEU A 116 -0.97 19.03 -3.18
CA LEU A 116 -0.31 19.69 -4.29
C LEU A 116 -1.20 20.72 -4.99
N ALA A 117 -2.42 20.90 -4.49
CA ALA A 117 -3.32 21.87 -5.05
C ALA A 117 -2.74 23.28 -4.90
N PRO A 118 -2.87 24.15 -5.90
CA PRO A 118 -2.27 25.50 -5.84
C PRO A 118 -2.67 26.31 -4.62
N GLU A 119 -3.91 26.23 -4.21
CA GLU A 119 -4.38 26.98 -3.06
C GLU A 119 -3.73 26.51 -1.77
N VAL A 120 -3.30 25.30 -1.70
CA VAL A 120 -2.58 24.79 -0.56
C VAL A 120 -1.12 25.22 -0.67
N ALA A 121 -0.58 25.08 -1.85
CA ALA A 121 0.82 25.31 -2.06
C ALA A 121 1.21 26.73 -1.72
N TYR A 122 0.39 27.71 -2.02
CA TYR A 122 0.87 29.02 -1.79
C TYR A 122 0.39 29.66 -0.53
N HIS A 123 -0.68 29.23 0.05
CA HIS A 123 -0.98 29.90 1.27
C HIS A 123 -0.28 29.28 2.42
N THR A 124 0.36 28.31 2.16
CA THR A 124 1.27 27.92 3.12
C THR A 124 2.42 28.82 3.00
N ALA A 125 2.36 29.44 2.15
CA ALA A 125 3.26 30.29 2.02
C ALA A 125 2.92 31.40 2.60
N TYR A 126 2.47 31.04 2.77
CA TYR A 126 2.22 31.54 2.86
C TYR A 126 2.25 31.61 3.51
#